data_595de8193110283dffdcda5885156f53
#
_entry.id   595de8193110283dffdcda5885156f53
#
_cell.length_a   1.000
_cell.length_b   1.000
_cell.length_c   1.000
_cell.angle_alpha   90.00
_cell.angle_beta   90.00
_cell.angle_gamma   90.00
#
_symmetry.space_group_name_H-M   'P 1'
#
loop_
_entity.id
_entity.type
_entity.pdbx_description
1 polymer ?
#
loop_
_entity_poly.entity_id
_entity_poly.type
_entity_poly.pdbx_seq_one_letter_code
_entity_poly.pdbx_strand_id
1 'polypeptide(L)'
;MADTVSKHIDMTTGSLWRNIPLFAFPVAATSILEQLSNLIATVIIGNFSGNQGTLAMAAVGSNVPLTSLMLNLFIGMSLGSNVVIANAIGRNDQNMVKRAVHTSILMALVGFVVIALGEIFAEPMLAALNVPAETMPLASLYLRVFLLSMPSILLYNFEAAIFRSVGIT
;
A
#
# COMPACT_ATOMS: atom_id res chain seq x y z
N MET A 1 29.71 18.25 9.27
CA MET A 1 29.27 17.18 8.40
C MET A 1 27.86 16.79 8.82
N ALA A 2 26.97 17.30 8.02
CA ALA A 2 25.61 16.89 7.68
C ALA A 2 24.62 16.71 8.83
N ASP A 3 24.10 17.83 9.32
CA ASP A 3 22.78 17.92 9.92
C ASP A 3 21.70 17.80 8.81
N THR A 4 21.41 16.60 8.37
CA THR A 4 20.14 16.31 7.71
C THR A 4 19.12 15.98 8.79
N VAL A 5 18.88 16.94 9.65
CA VAL A 5 17.72 16.94 10.56
C VAL A 5 16.49 16.95 9.67
N SER A 6 15.71 15.87 9.73
CA SER A 6 14.36 15.80 9.18
C SER A 6 13.61 17.05 9.67
N LYS A 7 13.37 17.99 8.76
CA LYS A 7 12.72 19.26 9.08
C LYS A 7 11.27 18.93 9.43
N HIS A 8 11.02 18.79 10.71
CA HIS A 8 9.68 18.62 11.25
C HIS A 8 8.84 19.81 10.78
N ILE A 9 7.95 19.59 9.83
CA ILE A 9 7.02 20.64 9.37
C ILE A 9 5.88 20.66 10.36
N ASP A 10 5.90 21.62 11.27
CA ASP A 10 4.80 21.85 12.20
C ASP A 10 3.59 22.39 11.42
N MET A 11 2.60 21.53 11.18
CA MET A 11 1.38 21.87 10.45
C MET A 11 0.41 22.71 11.30
N THR A 12 0.68 22.86 12.61
CA THR A 12 -0.18 23.60 13.52
C THR A 12 0.16 25.09 13.57
N THR A 13 1.34 25.47 13.05
CA THR A 13 1.83 26.86 13.08
C THR A 13 2.18 27.34 11.67
N GLY A 14 1.78 28.59 11.33
CA GLY A 14 2.13 29.23 10.07
C GLY A 14 1.02 29.22 9.00
N SER A 15 1.36 29.68 7.78
CA SER A 15 0.42 29.76 6.65
C SER A 15 0.20 28.38 6.02
N LEU A 16 -1.02 27.86 6.11
CA LEU A 16 -1.45 26.61 5.50
C LEU A 16 -1.15 26.57 3.99
N TRP A 17 -1.33 27.68 3.29
CA TRP A 17 -1.07 27.79 1.85
C TRP A 17 0.39 27.51 1.45
N ARG A 18 1.34 27.71 2.34
CA ARG A 18 2.75 27.43 2.10
C ARG A 18 3.14 26.04 2.60
N ASN A 19 2.59 25.62 3.71
CA ASN A 19 2.96 24.34 4.35
C ASN A 19 2.36 23.14 3.61
N ILE A 20 1.14 23.25 3.08
CA ILE A 20 0.48 22.17 2.32
C ILE A 20 1.30 21.78 1.06
N PRO A 21 1.67 22.71 0.14
CA PRO A 21 2.48 22.34 -1.01
C PRO A 21 3.85 21.77 -0.65
N LEU A 22 4.49 22.29 0.39
CA LEU A 22 5.80 21.83 0.85
C LEU A 22 5.75 20.39 1.37
N PHE A 23 4.65 20.00 2.02
CA PHE A 23 4.41 18.65 2.48
C PHE A 23 3.96 17.72 1.33
N ALA A 24 3.11 18.24 0.44
CA ALA A 24 2.56 17.46 -0.66
C ALA A 24 3.61 17.09 -1.73
N PHE A 25 4.62 17.94 -1.94
CA PHE A 25 5.63 17.74 -2.97
C PHE A 25 6.44 16.45 -2.81
N PRO A 26 7.01 16.12 -1.63
CA PRO A 26 7.70 14.84 -1.43
C PRO A 26 6.77 13.63 -1.61
N VAL A 27 5.53 13.73 -1.13
CA VAL A 27 4.53 12.66 -1.27
C VAL A 27 4.19 12.44 -2.75
N ALA A 28 3.96 13.52 -3.51
CA ALA A 28 3.72 13.44 -4.94
C ALA A 28 4.92 12.86 -5.70
N ALA A 29 6.13 13.25 -5.34
CA ALA A 29 7.36 12.71 -5.94
C ALA A 29 7.48 11.20 -5.69
N THR A 30 7.17 10.72 -4.50
CA THR A 30 7.15 9.28 -4.17
C THR A 30 6.12 8.55 -5.03
N SER A 31 4.91 9.09 -5.17
CA SER A 31 3.86 8.49 -6.00
C SER A 31 4.25 8.44 -7.49
N ILE A 32 4.94 9.46 -7.99
CA ILE A 32 5.47 9.47 -9.37
C ILE A 32 6.53 8.36 -9.53
N LEU A 33 7.44 8.21 -8.58
CA LEU A 33 8.46 7.15 -8.61
C LEU A 33 7.83 5.75 -8.58
N GLU A 34 6.79 5.55 -7.78
CA GLU A 34 6.01 4.30 -7.75
C GLU A 34 5.39 4.00 -9.12
N GLN A 35 4.77 4.99 -9.76
CA GLN A 35 4.18 4.81 -11.09
C GLN A 35 5.23 4.53 -12.17
N LEU A 36 6.38 5.19 -12.12
CA LEU A 36 7.50 4.91 -13.01
C LEU A 36 8.02 3.47 -12.82
N SER A 37 8.13 3.00 -11.58
CA SER A 37 8.53 1.63 -11.27
C SER A 37 7.54 0.61 -11.85
N ASN A 38 6.25 0.87 -11.74
CA ASN A 38 5.20 0.03 -12.33
C ASN A 38 5.28 0.00 -13.87
N LEU A 39 5.54 1.15 -14.50
CA LEU A 39 5.73 1.23 -15.96
C LEU A 39 6.96 0.43 -16.40
N ILE A 40 8.08 0.59 -15.71
CA ILE A 40 9.32 -0.15 -16.00
C ILE A 40 9.07 -1.66 -15.85
N ALA A 41 8.42 -2.11 -14.77
CA ALA A 41 8.06 -3.50 -14.55
C ALA A 41 7.21 -4.05 -15.71
N THR A 42 6.21 -3.29 -16.17
CA THR A 42 5.36 -3.67 -17.31
C THR A 42 6.15 -3.81 -18.61
N VAL A 43 7.06 -2.86 -18.87
CA VAL A 43 7.95 -2.90 -20.06
C VAL A 43 8.87 -4.12 -20.01
N ILE A 44 9.43 -4.42 -18.83
CA ILE A 44 10.28 -5.60 -18.64
C ILE A 44 9.49 -6.88 -18.90
N ILE A 45 8.30 -7.01 -18.32
CA ILE A 45 7.44 -8.18 -18.53
C ILE A 45 7.11 -8.33 -20.03
N GLY A 46 6.72 -7.26 -20.71
CA GLY A 46 6.36 -7.32 -22.13
C GLY A 46 7.53 -7.71 -23.05
N ASN A 47 8.74 -7.23 -22.77
CA ASN A 47 9.88 -7.43 -23.67
C ASN A 47 10.75 -8.66 -23.32
N PHE A 48 10.81 -9.05 -22.04
CA PHE A 48 11.72 -10.11 -21.58
C PHE A 48 11.02 -11.45 -21.33
N SER A 49 9.70 -11.55 -21.46
CA SER A 49 8.97 -12.82 -21.36
C SER A 49 8.96 -13.64 -22.67
N GLY A 50 9.75 -13.26 -23.66
CA GLY A 50 9.88 -13.95 -24.92
C GLY A 50 8.52 -14.10 -25.65
N ASN A 51 8.24 -15.31 -26.16
CA ASN A 51 6.98 -15.58 -26.87
C ASN A 51 5.72 -15.53 -25.99
N GLN A 52 5.87 -15.42 -24.69
CA GLN A 52 4.74 -15.31 -23.73
C GLN A 52 4.51 -13.88 -23.24
N GLY A 53 5.19 -12.89 -23.78
CA GLY A 53 5.09 -11.50 -23.33
C GLY A 53 3.66 -10.96 -23.32
N THR A 54 2.87 -11.25 -24.34
CA THR A 54 1.45 -10.85 -24.41
C THR A 54 0.59 -11.54 -23.37
N LEU A 55 0.80 -12.84 -23.12
CA LEU A 55 0.11 -13.59 -22.06
C LEU A 55 0.51 -13.12 -20.67
N ALA A 56 1.79 -12.82 -20.47
CA ALA A 56 2.29 -12.29 -19.20
C ALA A 56 1.71 -10.91 -18.89
N MET A 57 1.63 -10.03 -19.89
CA MET A 57 0.96 -8.72 -19.74
C MET A 57 -0.54 -8.86 -19.47
N ALA A 58 -1.22 -9.78 -20.17
CA ALA A 58 -2.63 -10.08 -19.93
C ALA A 58 -2.85 -10.63 -18.52
N ALA A 59 -1.95 -11.48 -18.02
CA ALA A 59 -2.00 -12.00 -16.67
C ALA A 59 -1.89 -10.89 -15.62
N VAL A 60 -0.94 -9.97 -15.77
CA VAL A 60 -0.81 -8.79 -14.88
C VAL A 60 -2.05 -7.93 -14.96
N GLY A 61 -2.52 -7.61 -16.16
CA GLY A 61 -3.71 -6.78 -16.39
C GLY A 61 -4.98 -7.38 -15.76
N SER A 62 -5.17 -8.68 -15.85
CA SER A 62 -6.31 -9.40 -15.26
C SER A 62 -6.32 -9.34 -13.73
N ASN A 63 -5.17 -9.17 -13.10
CA ASN A 63 -5.04 -9.08 -11.65
C ASN A 63 -5.28 -7.67 -11.10
N VAL A 64 -5.24 -6.62 -11.94
CA VAL A 64 -5.37 -5.22 -11.49
C VAL A 64 -6.59 -4.98 -10.60
N PRO A 65 -7.80 -5.49 -10.90
CA PRO A 65 -8.96 -5.26 -10.03
C PRO A 65 -8.77 -5.86 -8.62
N LEU A 66 -8.23 -7.09 -8.52
CA LEU A 66 -8.03 -7.77 -7.24
C LEU A 66 -6.91 -7.13 -6.42
N THR A 67 -5.77 -6.86 -7.06
CA THR A 67 -4.62 -6.23 -6.40
C THR A 67 -4.95 -4.82 -5.93
N SER A 68 -5.66 -4.03 -6.75
CA SER A 68 -6.10 -2.68 -6.39
C SER A 68 -7.11 -2.71 -5.23
N LEU A 69 -8.06 -3.67 -5.24
CA LEU A 69 -9.01 -3.82 -4.15
C LEU A 69 -8.29 -4.09 -2.82
N MET A 70 -7.36 -5.05 -2.83
CA MET A 70 -6.59 -5.40 -1.63
C MET A 70 -5.73 -4.24 -1.14
N LEU A 71 -4.99 -3.58 -2.04
CA LEU A 71 -4.17 -2.42 -1.68
C LEU A 71 -5.00 -1.29 -1.10
N ASN A 72 -6.10 -0.91 -1.75
CA ASN A 72 -6.96 0.18 -1.28
C ASN A 72 -7.64 -0.14 0.05
N LEU A 73 -8.02 -1.40 0.27
CA LEU A 73 -8.56 -1.85 1.56
C LEU A 73 -7.54 -1.61 2.68
N PHE A 74 -6.30 -2.07 2.51
CA PHE A 74 -5.27 -1.95 3.54
C PHE A 74 -4.77 -0.51 3.71
N ILE A 75 -4.65 0.26 2.64
CA ILE A 75 -4.35 1.69 2.72
C ILE A 75 -5.45 2.41 3.49
N GLY A 76 -6.72 2.12 3.20
CA GLY A 76 -7.86 2.72 3.91
C GLY A 76 -7.85 2.41 5.40
N MET A 77 -7.55 1.16 5.78
CA MET A 77 -7.43 0.73 7.18
C MET A 77 -6.27 1.47 7.89
N SER A 78 -5.12 1.60 7.24
CA SER A 78 -3.96 2.30 7.81
C SER A 78 -4.20 3.81 7.95
N LEU A 79 -4.88 4.43 6.98
CA LEU A 79 -5.28 5.84 7.06
C LEU A 79 -6.27 6.09 8.21
N GLY A 80 -7.23 5.18 8.42
CA GLY A 80 -8.11 5.24 9.58
C GLY A 80 -7.35 5.22 10.90
N SER A 81 -6.37 4.34 11.03
CA SER A 81 -5.49 4.27 12.19
C SER A 81 -4.70 5.57 12.39
N ASN A 82 -4.14 6.14 11.30
CA ASN A 82 -3.43 7.41 11.33
C ASN A 82 -4.29 8.54 11.93
N VAL A 83 -5.52 8.70 11.44
CA VAL A 83 -6.43 9.76 11.90
C VAL A 83 -6.72 9.63 13.40
N VAL A 84 -6.99 8.41 13.89
CA VAL A 84 -7.29 8.17 15.31
C VAL A 84 -6.07 8.46 16.18
N ILE A 85 -4.88 8.01 15.78
CA ILE A 85 -3.63 8.22 16.53
C ILE A 85 -3.28 9.71 16.53
N ALA A 86 -3.33 10.40 15.38
CA ALA A 86 -3.03 11.82 15.27
C ALA A 86 -3.97 12.67 16.16
N ASN A 87 -5.27 12.33 16.19
CA ASN A 87 -6.25 13.02 17.03
C ASN A 87 -5.95 12.79 18.53
N ALA A 88 -5.58 11.58 18.91
CA ALA A 88 -5.23 11.25 20.29
C ALA A 88 -3.95 11.99 20.74
N ILE A 89 -2.95 12.09 19.88
CA ILE A 89 -1.73 12.87 20.11
C ILE A 89 -2.07 14.35 20.27
N GLY A 90 -2.89 14.91 19.36
CA GLY A 90 -3.30 16.31 19.42
C GLY A 90 -4.07 16.67 20.69
N ARG A 91 -4.76 15.69 21.29
CA ARG A 91 -5.44 15.83 22.61
C ARG A 91 -4.56 15.53 23.80
N ASN A 92 -3.30 15.15 23.58
CA ASN A 92 -2.36 14.69 24.62
C ASN A 92 -2.89 13.49 25.45
N ASP A 93 -3.74 12.65 24.82
CA ASP A 93 -4.31 11.45 25.45
C ASP A 93 -3.46 10.22 25.16
N GLN A 94 -2.46 9.99 26.01
CA GLN A 94 -1.53 8.86 25.91
C GLN A 94 -2.24 7.49 26.03
N ASN A 95 -3.36 7.41 26.73
CA ASN A 95 -4.11 6.17 26.86
C ASN A 95 -4.84 5.83 25.54
N MET A 96 -5.40 6.84 24.89
CA MET A 96 -6.03 6.70 23.59
C MET A 96 -4.99 6.32 22.51
N VAL A 97 -3.80 6.92 22.53
CA VAL A 97 -2.69 6.55 21.63
C VAL A 97 -2.35 5.06 21.78
N LYS A 98 -2.13 4.58 23.00
CA LYS A 98 -1.83 3.16 23.25
C LYS A 98 -2.94 2.23 22.73
N ARG A 99 -4.20 2.56 22.99
CA ARG A 99 -5.35 1.78 22.51
C ARG A 99 -5.42 1.77 20.98
N ALA A 100 -5.22 2.92 20.34
CA ALA A 100 -5.24 3.03 18.89
C ALA A 100 -4.13 2.20 18.22
N VAL A 101 -2.90 2.23 18.77
CA VAL A 101 -1.79 1.41 18.29
C VAL A 101 -2.09 -0.09 18.46
N HIS A 102 -2.62 -0.53 19.61
CA HIS A 102 -3.02 -1.92 19.80
C HIS A 102 -4.11 -2.35 18.81
N THR A 103 -5.10 -1.49 18.56
CA THR A 103 -6.16 -1.75 17.57
C THR A 103 -5.56 -1.87 16.17
N SER A 104 -4.59 -1.03 15.83
CA SER A 104 -3.90 -1.09 14.52
C SER A 104 -3.17 -2.43 14.33
N ILE A 105 -2.53 -2.96 15.38
CA ILE A 105 -1.89 -4.28 15.34
C ILE A 105 -2.93 -5.39 15.15
N LEU A 106 -4.06 -5.32 15.86
CA LEU A 106 -5.16 -6.29 15.65
C LEU A 106 -5.72 -6.23 14.23
N MET A 107 -5.87 -5.03 13.67
CA MET A 107 -6.30 -4.85 12.28
C MET A 107 -5.28 -5.42 11.29
N ALA A 108 -3.98 -5.30 11.55
CA ALA A 108 -2.94 -5.94 10.76
C ALA A 108 -3.07 -7.47 10.81
N LEU A 109 -3.34 -8.06 11.98
CA LEU A 109 -3.57 -9.50 12.12
C LEU A 109 -4.80 -9.97 11.34
N VAL A 110 -5.90 -9.20 11.38
CA VAL A 110 -7.08 -9.46 10.53
C VAL A 110 -6.71 -9.39 9.06
N GLY A 111 -5.87 -8.42 8.67
CA GLY A 111 -5.34 -8.30 7.31
C GLY A 111 -4.58 -9.56 6.87
N PHE A 112 -3.77 -10.18 7.73
CA PHE A 112 -3.11 -11.45 7.42
C PHE A 112 -4.09 -12.59 7.17
N VAL A 113 -5.19 -12.65 7.93
CA VAL A 113 -6.24 -13.66 7.69
C VAL A 113 -6.89 -13.42 6.33
N VAL A 114 -7.19 -12.18 5.96
CA VAL A 114 -7.74 -11.83 4.65
C VAL A 114 -6.78 -12.22 3.52
N ILE A 115 -5.48 -11.97 3.68
CA ILE A 115 -4.46 -12.38 2.71
C ILE A 115 -4.41 -13.90 2.57
N ALA A 116 -4.42 -14.64 3.68
CA ALA A 116 -4.42 -16.11 3.66
C ALA A 116 -5.67 -16.69 2.97
N LEU A 117 -6.83 -16.09 3.21
CA LEU A 117 -8.06 -16.45 2.49
C LEU A 117 -7.94 -16.12 1.00
N GLY A 118 -7.40 -14.95 0.65
CA GLY A 118 -7.12 -14.56 -0.73
C GLY A 118 -6.22 -15.57 -1.46
N GLU A 119 -5.20 -16.11 -0.78
CA GLU A 119 -4.30 -17.13 -1.32
C GLU A 119 -5.03 -18.44 -1.62
N ILE A 120 -5.93 -18.87 -0.72
CA ILE A 120 -6.73 -20.09 -0.90
C ILE A 120 -7.73 -19.92 -2.05
N PHE A 121 -8.34 -18.73 -2.17
CA PHE A 121 -9.38 -18.44 -3.16
C PHE A 121 -8.86 -17.72 -4.41
N ALA A 122 -7.54 -17.67 -4.64
CA ALA A 122 -6.93 -16.95 -5.76
C ALA A 122 -7.50 -17.38 -7.13
N GLU A 123 -7.57 -18.67 -7.41
CA GLU A 123 -8.11 -19.20 -8.67
C GLU A 123 -9.62 -18.95 -8.83
N PRO A 124 -10.47 -19.26 -7.83
CA PRO A 124 -11.90 -18.90 -7.88
C PRO A 124 -12.15 -17.40 -8.11
N MET A 125 -11.35 -16.52 -7.52
CA MET A 125 -11.48 -15.09 -7.70
C MET A 125 -11.15 -14.67 -9.15
N LEU A 126 -10.09 -15.23 -9.74
CA LEU A 126 -9.73 -14.99 -11.13
C LEU A 126 -10.77 -15.58 -12.10
N ALA A 127 -11.30 -16.76 -11.80
CA ALA A 127 -12.39 -17.36 -12.58
C ALA A 127 -13.64 -16.48 -12.57
N ALA A 128 -13.99 -15.87 -11.44
CA ALA A 128 -15.11 -14.93 -11.33
C ALA A 128 -14.90 -13.66 -12.18
N LEU A 129 -13.66 -13.28 -12.46
CA LEU A 129 -13.31 -12.18 -13.36
C LEU A 129 -13.28 -12.61 -14.85
N ASN A 130 -13.67 -13.85 -15.16
CA ASN A 130 -13.64 -14.41 -16.50
C ASN A 130 -12.24 -14.36 -17.17
N VAL A 131 -11.19 -14.63 -16.40
CA VAL A 131 -9.82 -14.69 -16.93
C VAL A 131 -9.72 -15.87 -17.91
N PRO A 132 -9.20 -15.67 -19.15
CA PRO A 132 -9.07 -16.73 -20.14
C PRO A 132 -8.22 -17.90 -19.64
N ALA A 133 -8.61 -19.13 -20.01
CA ALA A 133 -7.91 -20.35 -19.57
C ALA A 133 -6.41 -20.37 -19.90
N GLU A 134 -6.03 -19.78 -21.05
CA GLU A 134 -4.62 -19.66 -21.46
C GLU A 134 -3.81 -18.73 -20.54
N THR A 135 -4.43 -17.71 -19.98
CA THR A 135 -3.80 -16.72 -19.11
C THR A 135 -3.84 -17.15 -17.63
N MET A 136 -4.76 -18.03 -17.27
CA MET A 136 -5.03 -18.45 -15.88
C MET A 136 -3.78 -18.92 -15.10
N PRO A 137 -2.88 -19.76 -15.66
CA PRO A 137 -1.70 -20.21 -14.92
C PRO A 137 -0.76 -19.06 -14.53
N LEU A 138 -0.52 -18.11 -15.44
CA LEU A 138 0.32 -16.95 -15.17
C LEU A 138 -0.39 -15.94 -14.25
N ALA A 139 -1.70 -15.76 -14.42
CA ALA A 139 -2.49 -14.86 -13.59
C ALA A 139 -2.57 -15.37 -12.14
N SER A 140 -2.77 -16.67 -11.93
CA SER A 140 -2.80 -17.25 -10.58
C SER A 140 -1.43 -17.20 -9.91
N LEU A 141 -0.35 -17.49 -10.65
CA LEU A 141 1.01 -17.36 -10.14
C LEU A 141 1.31 -15.92 -9.71
N TYR A 142 0.97 -14.95 -10.56
CA TYR A 142 1.16 -13.53 -10.24
C TYR A 142 0.39 -13.12 -8.99
N LEU A 143 -0.90 -13.50 -8.89
CA LEU A 143 -1.74 -13.16 -7.75
C LEU A 143 -1.19 -13.77 -6.45
N ARG A 144 -0.77 -15.02 -6.45
CA ARG A 144 -0.18 -15.69 -5.29
C ARG A 144 1.11 -15.01 -4.83
N VAL A 145 2.03 -14.73 -5.76
CA VAL A 145 3.27 -14.01 -5.42
C VAL A 145 2.97 -12.61 -4.87
N PHE A 146 1.99 -11.93 -5.45
CA PHE A 146 1.54 -10.63 -4.97
C PHE A 146 0.95 -10.72 -3.55
N LEU A 147 0.06 -11.68 -3.29
CA LEU A 147 -0.52 -11.91 -1.96
C LEU A 147 0.53 -12.27 -0.91
N LEU A 148 1.56 -13.06 -1.28
CA LEU A 148 2.69 -13.36 -0.40
C LEU A 148 3.53 -12.11 -0.04
N SER A 149 3.56 -11.10 -0.90
CA SER A 149 4.23 -9.83 -0.61
C SER A 149 3.39 -8.88 0.27
N MET A 150 2.08 -9.08 0.32
CA MET A 150 1.13 -8.22 1.03
C MET A 150 1.40 -8.06 2.53
N PRO A 151 1.84 -9.07 3.29
CA PRO A 151 2.19 -8.90 4.69
C PRO A 151 3.21 -7.78 4.93
N SER A 152 4.25 -7.71 4.08
CA SER A 152 5.27 -6.67 4.17
C SER A 152 4.70 -5.28 3.83
N ILE A 153 3.86 -5.20 2.79
CA ILE A 153 3.18 -3.97 2.38
C ILE A 153 2.22 -3.51 3.48
N LEU A 154 1.49 -4.43 4.10
CA LEU A 154 0.57 -4.14 5.19
C LEU A 154 1.30 -3.57 6.41
N LEU A 155 2.37 -4.21 6.84
CA LEU A 155 3.21 -3.74 7.94
C LEU A 155 3.76 -2.34 7.63
N TYR A 156 4.35 -2.14 6.45
CA TYR A 156 4.86 -0.85 6.02
C TYR A 156 3.77 0.25 6.07
N ASN A 157 2.55 -0.02 5.59
CA ASN A 157 1.48 0.96 5.61
C ASN A 157 1.07 1.35 7.04
N PHE A 158 1.00 0.38 7.97
CA PHE A 158 0.69 0.67 9.37
C PHE A 158 1.82 1.42 10.07
N GLU A 159 3.08 1.04 9.86
CA GLU A 159 4.23 1.76 10.38
C GLU A 159 4.28 3.19 9.84
N ALA A 160 4.15 3.36 8.52
CA ALA A 160 4.10 4.68 7.91
C ALA A 160 2.92 5.53 8.41
N ALA A 161 1.78 4.92 8.73
CA ALA A 161 0.64 5.62 9.33
C ALA A 161 0.97 6.12 10.74
N ILE A 162 1.62 5.29 11.57
CA ILE A 162 2.05 5.65 12.91
C ILE A 162 3.08 6.79 12.84
N PHE A 163 4.12 6.67 12.01
CA PHE A 163 5.14 7.73 11.88
C PHE A 163 4.55 9.04 11.39
N ARG A 164 3.67 8.99 10.38
CA ARG A 164 2.97 10.19 9.91
C ARG A 164 2.09 10.84 10.98
N SER A 165 1.46 10.05 11.86
CA SER A 165 0.65 10.59 12.95
C SER A 165 1.47 11.35 13.99
N VAL A 166 2.77 11.03 14.12
CA VAL A 166 3.73 11.72 15.00
C VAL A 166 4.41 12.89 14.28
N GLY A 167 4.11 13.11 12.99
CA GLY A 167 4.69 14.20 12.20
C GLY A 167 6.06 13.91 11.60
N ILE A 168 6.46 12.65 11.53
CA ILE A 168 7.67 12.19 10.85
C ILE A 168 7.28 11.76 9.43
N THR A 169 7.87 12.39 8.42
CA THR A 169 7.65 12.08 6.99
C THR A 169 8.92 11.60 6.34
#